data_7c75013ca7e239d9070a8db7ab98c628
#
_entry.id   7c75013ca7e239d9070a8db7ab98c628
#
_cell.length_a   1.000
_cell.length_b   1.000
_cell.length_c   1.000
_cell.angle_alpha   90.00
_cell.angle_beta   90.00
_cell.angle_gamma   90.00
#
_symmetry.space_group_name_H-M   'P 1'
#
loop_
_entity.id
_entity.type
_entity.pdbx_description
1 polymer ?
#
loop_
_entity_poly.entity_id
_entity_poly.type
_entity_poly.pdbx_seq_one_letter_code
_entity_poly.pdbx_strand_id
1 'polypeptide(L)'
;MPYLGSEPAVGFASTTKQAFSGDASAVAFTLSRAASVATDLEVFVDNVQQEPTTAYSVSGTTLTFTAAPATGTGNIYVVHRQGGSSSTTIENIATDLSFKSDGTVLKFGADSDITLTHVADTGLNIKNINTGDNKPVILTLQTGETDLAANEVIGKIAFQSPDEGTGTDAILVSAAIQAIAEGNHSSSSNATSLQFMTGASEAATSKMVLSSGGNLTIAGTLGVTGVVTANAGVVVDNITIDGTT
;
A
#
# COMPACT_ATOMS: atom_id res chain seq x y z
N MET A 1 -29.42 -29.05 -11.84
CA MET A 1 -28.00 -29.09 -12.26
C MET A 1 -27.35 -27.79 -11.79
N PRO A 2 -26.23 -27.83 -11.13
CA PRO A 2 -25.52 -26.60 -10.81
C PRO A 2 -25.06 -25.95 -12.12
N TYR A 3 -25.15 -24.62 -12.21
CA TYR A 3 -24.67 -23.82 -13.32
C TYR A 3 -23.16 -23.97 -13.42
N LEU A 4 -22.66 -24.47 -14.56
CA LEU A 4 -21.24 -24.71 -14.82
C LEU A 4 -20.53 -23.53 -15.52
N GLY A 5 -21.12 -22.35 -15.53
CA GLY A 5 -20.52 -21.14 -16.08
C GLY A 5 -19.97 -20.22 -14.98
N SER A 6 -19.03 -19.36 -15.32
CA SER A 6 -18.63 -18.25 -14.43
C SER A 6 -19.87 -17.40 -14.15
N GLU A 7 -20.08 -17.02 -12.88
CA GLU A 7 -21.13 -16.03 -12.58
C GLU A 7 -20.91 -14.79 -13.42
N PRO A 8 -21.97 -14.17 -13.98
CA PRO A 8 -21.84 -12.92 -14.71
C PRO A 8 -21.16 -11.89 -13.81
N ALA A 9 -20.13 -11.23 -14.32
CA ALA A 9 -19.44 -10.18 -13.56
C ALA A 9 -20.46 -9.13 -13.11
N VAL A 10 -20.66 -8.97 -11.82
CA VAL A 10 -21.53 -8.00 -11.18
C VAL A 10 -20.83 -6.63 -11.22
N GLY A 11 -20.60 -6.12 -12.40
CA GLY A 11 -19.79 -4.90 -12.57
C GLY A 11 -19.98 -4.20 -13.92
N PHE A 12 -21.12 -4.39 -14.58
CA PHE A 12 -21.46 -3.52 -15.69
C PHE A 12 -21.83 -2.14 -15.14
N ALA A 13 -21.00 -1.12 -15.39
CA ALA A 13 -21.44 0.25 -15.24
C ALA A 13 -22.72 0.42 -16.06
N SER A 14 -23.83 0.80 -15.40
CA SER A 14 -25.07 1.00 -16.13
C SER A 14 -24.87 2.09 -17.17
N THR A 15 -25.26 1.82 -18.42
CA THR A 15 -25.31 2.84 -19.44
C THR A 15 -26.38 3.86 -19.06
N THR A 16 -25.99 5.11 -18.87
CA THR A 16 -26.91 6.19 -18.53
C THR A 16 -27.24 6.99 -19.77
N LYS A 17 -28.53 7.29 -19.96
CA LYS A 17 -29.01 8.24 -20.96
C LYS A 17 -29.04 9.63 -20.35
N GLN A 18 -28.44 10.62 -21.01
CA GLN A 18 -28.57 12.04 -20.70
C GLN A 18 -29.27 12.75 -21.87
N ALA A 19 -30.27 13.57 -21.56
CA ALA A 19 -31.03 14.30 -22.58
C ALA A 19 -30.74 15.80 -22.50
N PHE A 20 -30.80 16.44 -23.66
CA PHE A 20 -30.67 17.89 -23.87
C PHE A 20 -31.76 18.39 -24.84
N SER A 21 -31.98 19.69 -24.87
CA SER A 21 -32.90 20.37 -25.77
C SER A 21 -32.12 21.27 -26.72
N GLY A 22 -32.27 21.07 -27.99
CA GLY A 22 -31.72 21.95 -29.01
C GLY A 22 -32.46 23.27 -29.09
N ASP A 23 -31.80 24.34 -29.48
CA ASP A 23 -32.33 25.67 -29.64
C ASP A 23 -31.99 26.32 -30.99
N ALA A 24 -31.41 25.54 -31.91
CA ALA A 24 -30.89 25.96 -33.21
C ALA A 24 -29.73 27.00 -33.13
N SER A 25 -29.15 27.20 -31.96
CA SER A 25 -28.07 28.16 -31.71
C SER A 25 -26.89 27.54 -30.97
N ALA A 26 -27.16 26.85 -29.89
CA ALA A 26 -26.14 26.21 -29.05
C ALA A 26 -25.52 24.99 -29.76
N VAL A 27 -24.20 24.94 -29.79
CA VAL A 27 -23.43 23.79 -30.31
C VAL A 27 -22.78 22.97 -29.22
N ALA A 28 -22.58 23.55 -28.00
CA ALA A 28 -21.89 22.91 -26.89
C ALA A 28 -22.86 22.50 -25.78
N PHE A 29 -22.73 21.28 -25.30
CA PHE A 29 -23.55 20.69 -24.21
C PHE A 29 -22.68 20.03 -23.15
N THR A 30 -23.04 20.19 -21.89
CA THR A 30 -22.28 19.64 -20.78
C THR A 30 -22.76 18.25 -20.41
N LEU A 31 -21.89 17.28 -20.57
CA LEU A 31 -22.13 15.89 -20.20
C LEU A 31 -22.06 15.74 -18.67
N SER A 32 -22.87 14.86 -18.11
CA SER A 32 -22.83 14.49 -16.69
C SER A 32 -21.58 13.68 -16.33
N ARG A 33 -20.94 13.09 -17.33
CA ARG A 33 -19.72 12.29 -17.20
C ARG A 33 -18.76 12.60 -18.33
N ALA A 34 -17.46 12.68 -18.05
CA ALA A 34 -16.44 12.87 -19.07
C ALA A 34 -16.39 11.67 -20.04
N ALA A 35 -16.08 11.95 -21.30
CA ALA A 35 -15.74 10.96 -22.31
C ALA A 35 -14.36 11.29 -22.90
N SER A 36 -13.57 10.26 -23.16
CA SER A 36 -12.19 10.44 -23.64
C SER A 36 -12.12 10.76 -25.12
N VAL A 37 -13.01 10.14 -25.91
CA VAL A 37 -13.10 10.31 -27.36
C VAL A 37 -14.57 10.29 -27.81
N ALA A 38 -14.84 10.84 -28.96
CA ALA A 38 -16.21 10.91 -29.49
C ALA A 38 -16.88 9.54 -29.67
N THR A 39 -16.11 8.51 -29.96
CA THR A 39 -16.59 7.12 -30.12
C THR A 39 -17.00 6.46 -28.80
N ASP A 40 -16.70 7.05 -27.63
CA ASP A 40 -17.19 6.58 -26.34
C ASP A 40 -18.68 6.90 -26.12
N LEU A 41 -19.26 7.70 -27.01
CA LEU A 41 -20.64 8.15 -26.95
C LEU A 41 -21.45 7.68 -28.14
N GLU A 42 -22.73 7.40 -27.91
CA GLU A 42 -23.76 7.39 -28.92
C GLU A 42 -24.62 8.66 -28.77
N VAL A 43 -24.60 9.49 -29.75
CA VAL A 43 -25.32 10.77 -29.78
C VAL A 43 -26.41 10.71 -30.78
N PHE A 44 -27.62 11.11 -30.39
CA PHE A 44 -28.80 11.13 -31.23
C PHE A 44 -29.41 12.54 -31.22
N VAL A 45 -29.83 13.00 -32.41
CA VAL A 45 -30.62 14.22 -32.61
C VAL A 45 -31.88 13.81 -33.33
N ASP A 46 -33.07 14.14 -32.79
CA ASP A 46 -34.38 13.74 -33.32
C ASP A 46 -34.45 12.22 -33.63
N ASN A 47 -33.87 11.39 -32.79
CA ASN A 47 -33.71 9.92 -32.90
C ASN A 47 -32.82 9.46 -34.08
N VAL A 48 -32.09 10.36 -34.73
CA VAL A 48 -31.09 10.00 -35.74
C VAL A 48 -29.72 10.00 -35.10
N GLN A 49 -29.01 8.87 -35.25
CA GLN A 49 -27.64 8.74 -34.73
C GLN A 49 -26.71 9.70 -35.46
N GLN A 50 -25.87 10.39 -34.71
CA GLN A 50 -24.86 11.32 -35.23
C GLN A 50 -23.53 10.60 -35.35
N GLU A 51 -22.79 10.86 -36.43
CA GLU A 51 -21.50 10.23 -36.69
C GLU A 51 -20.42 10.85 -35.79
N PRO A 52 -19.72 10.04 -34.95
CA PRO A 52 -18.63 10.53 -34.12
C PRO A 52 -17.51 11.15 -34.97
N THR A 53 -16.89 12.20 -34.45
CA THR A 53 -15.80 12.96 -35.07
C THR A 53 -16.21 13.80 -36.33
N THR A 54 -17.31 13.46 -37.00
CA THR A 54 -17.83 14.18 -38.13
C THR A 54 -18.93 15.17 -37.71
N ALA A 55 -19.97 14.68 -37.04
CA ALA A 55 -21.10 15.49 -36.61
C ALA A 55 -20.86 16.14 -35.21
N TYR A 56 -20.00 15.58 -34.40
CA TYR A 56 -19.66 16.11 -33.11
C TYR A 56 -18.25 15.71 -32.66
N SER A 57 -17.69 16.47 -31.69
CA SER A 57 -16.47 16.18 -30.97
C SER A 57 -16.72 16.19 -29.47
N VAL A 58 -15.79 15.60 -28.69
CA VAL A 58 -15.84 15.58 -27.24
C VAL A 58 -14.47 15.94 -26.64
N SER A 59 -14.50 16.74 -25.59
CA SER A 59 -13.33 17.02 -24.76
C SER A 59 -13.76 17.06 -23.29
N GLY A 60 -13.37 16.04 -22.52
CA GLY A 60 -13.80 15.89 -21.13
C GLY A 60 -15.32 15.81 -21.01
N THR A 61 -15.94 16.76 -20.35
CA THR A 61 -17.40 16.85 -20.19
C THR A 61 -18.09 17.72 -21.25
N THR A 62 -17.37 18.21 -22.27
CA THR A 62 -17.95 19.06 -23.29
C THR A 62 -18.17 18.28 -24.61
N LEU A 63 -19.43 18.11 -24.95
CA LEU A 63 -19.88 17.63 -26.29
C LEU A 63 -20.10 18.86 -27.18
N THR A 64 -19.47 18.90 -28.35
CA THR A 64 -19.60 20.02 -29.30
C THR A 64 -20.04 19.48 -30.65
N PHE A 65 -21.20 19.92 -31.12
CA PHE A 65 -21.70 19.64 -32.48
C PHE A 65 -21.01 20.54 -33.51
N THR A 66 -20.85 20.05 -34.73
CA THR A 66 -20.34 20.82 -35.86
C THR A 66 -21.37 21.84 -36.38
N ALA A 67 -22.68 21.60 -36.17
CA ALA A 67 -23.77 22.52 -36.46
C ALA A 67 -24.79 22.46 -35.30
N ALA A 68 -25.43 23.59 -34.97
CA ALA A 68 -26.41 23.67 -33.91
C ALA A 68 -27.61 22.73 -34.20
N PRO A 69 -27.96 21.82 -33.27
CA PRO A 69 -29.14 20.98 -33.41
C PRO A 69 -30.42 21.81 -33.43
N ALA A 70 -31.41 21.36 -34.20
CA ALA A 70 -32.70 22.02 -34.35
C ALA A 70 -33.39 22.23 -33.00
N THR A 71 -34.27 23.23 -32.91
CA THR A 71 -35.09 23.50 -31.71
C THR A 71 -36.01 22.31 -31.41
N GLY A 72 -35.93 21.81 -30.16
CA GLY A 72 -36.78 20.71 -29.71
C GLY A 72 -36.54 20.40 -28.25
N THR A 73 -37.57 19.95 -27.54
CA THR A 73 -37.47 19.56 -26.10
C THR A 73 -37.04 18.10 -25.99
N GLY A 74 -35.90 17.87 -25.37
CA GLY A 74 -35.36 16.51 -25.18
C GLY A 74 -35.00 15.78 -26.48
N ASN A 75 -34.85 16.53 -27.58
CA ASN A 75 -34.59 15.98 -28.91
C ASN A 75 -33.12 15.54 -29.10
N ILE A 76 -32.24 15.89 -28.18
CA ILE A 76 -30.86 15.41 -28.17
C ILE A 76 -30.72 14.43 -27.00
N TYR A 77 -30.14 13.26 -27.23
CA TYR A 77 -29.74 12.41 -26.14
C TYR A 77 -28.41 11.70 -26.41
N VAL A 78 -27.70 11.44 -25.30
CA VAL A 78 -26.37 10.82 -25.30
C VAL A 78 -26.41 9.57 -24.45
N VAL A 79 -25.84 8.49 -24.98
CA VAL A 79 -25.60 7.24 -24.27
C VAL A 79 -24.09 7.03 -24.20
N HIS A 80 -23.55 6.87 -23.00
CA HIS A 80 -22.15 6.54 -22.81
C HIS A 80 -21.95 5.03 -23.03
N ARG A 81 -21.11 4.66 -24.01
CA ARG A 81 -20.79 3.27 -24.36
C ARG A 81 -19.87 2.63 -23.33
N GLN A 82 -18.98 3.44 -22.73
CA GLN A 82 -18.05 2.95 -21.73
C GLN A 82 -18.48 3.31 -20.31
N GLY A 83 -18.39 2.36 -19.45
CA GLY A 83 -18.50 2.57 -18.03
C GLY A 83 -17.27 3.26 -17.47
N GLY A 84 -17.33 4.58 -17.30
CA GLY A 84 -16.33 5.38 -16.60
C GLY A 84 -14.97 5.47 -17.29
N SER A 85 -14.29 6.60 -17.14
CA SER A 85 -12.92 6.77 -17.57
C SER A 85 -12.06 5.63 -17.01
N SER A 86 -11.06 5.21 -17.74
CA SER A 86 -9.98 4.40 -17.22
C SER A 86 -9.18 5.21 -16.18
N SER A 87 -9.83 5.55 -15.06
CA SER A 87 -9.07 5.92 -13.88
C SER A 87 -8.33 4.68 -13.46
N THR A 88 -7.02 4.70 -13.58
CA THR A 88 -6.14 3.68 -12.99
C THR A 88 -6.09 3.80 -11.47
N THR A 89 -6.90 4.68 -10.88
CA THR A 89 -7.01 4.90 -9.44
C THR A 89 -8.10 3.99 -8.90
N ILE A 90 -7.74 3.09 -8.01
CA ILE A 90 -8.67 2.31 -7.20
C ILE A 90 -9.06 3.20 -6.02
N GLU A 91 -10.19 3.91 -6.13
CA GLU A 91 -10.56 4.94 -5.14
C GLU A 91 -11.34 4.41 -3.94
N ASN A 92 -12.02 3.29 -4.02
CA ASN A 92 -12.85 2.80 -2.91
C ASN A 92 -13.00 1.30 -2.99
N ILE A 93 -12.20 0.58 -2.21
CA ILE A 93 -12.40 -0.85 -2.00
C ILE A 93 -13.18 -0.98 -0.69
N ALA A 94 -14.50 -1.17 -0.79
CA ALA A 94 -15.36 -1.35 0.38
C ALA A 94 -15.17 -2.72 1.07
N THR A 95 -14.47 -3.63 0.40
CA THR A 95 -14.12 -4.98 0.87
C THR A 95 -12.68 -5.29 0.50
N ASP A 96 -12.22 -6.49 0.73
CA ASP A 96 -10.83 -6.89 0.50
C ASP A 96 -10.42 -6.84 -0.97
N LEU A 97 -9.23 -6.36 -1.27
CA LEU A 97 -8.56 -6.56 -2.55
C LEU A 97 -7.83 -7.90 -2.53
N SER A 98 -8.40 -8.90 -3.21
CA SER A 98 -7.86 -10.26 -3.24
C SER A 98 -7.08 -10.53 -4.53
N PHE A 99 -5.80 -10.89 -4.37
CA PHE A 99 -4.95 -11.41 -5.45
C PHE A 99 -4.85 -12.92 -5.30
N LYS A 100 -5.49 -13.67 -6.20
CA LYS A 100 -5.68 -15.13 -6.05
C LYS A 100 -4.67 -15.99 -6.82
N SER A 101 -3.77 -15.39 -7.59
CA SER A 101 -2.74 -16.13 -8.32
C SER A 101 -1.47 -16.24 -7.52
N ASP A 102 -0.87 -17.44 -7.49
CA ASP A 102 0.48 -17.63 -7.01
C ASP A 102 1.46 -16.82 -7.86
N GLY A 103 2.46 -16.24 -7.21
CA GLY A 103 3.41 -15.37 -7.88
C GLY A 103 2.87 -13.98 -8.22
N THR A 104 1.71 -13.57 -7.67
CA THR A 104 1.21 -12.20 -7.84
C THR A 104 2.24 -11.17 -7.39
N VAL A 105 2.43 -10.13 -8.20
CA VAL A 105 3.40 -9.07 -7.96
C VAL A 105 2.71 -7.71 -7.95
N LEU A 106 2.85 -6.97 -6.84
CA LEU A 106 2.60 -5.53 -6.77
C LEU A 106 3.89 -4.80 -7.14
N LYS A 107 3.82 -3.89 -8.08
CA LYS A 107 4.96 -3.13 -8.58
C LYS A 107 4.82 -1.66 -8.21
N PHE A 108 5.91 -1.05 -7.78
CA PHE A 108 5.97 0.34 -7.37
C PHE A 108 7.04 1.08 -8.18
N GLY A 109 6.78 2.36 -8.47
CA GLY A 109 7.63 3.20 -9.30
C GLY A 109 7.26 3.15 -10.79
N ALA A 110 7.66 4.18 -11.56
CA ALA A 110 7.38 4.27 -12.99
C ALA A 110 8.10 3.17 -13.80
N ASP A 111 9.27 2.74 -13.34
CA ASP A 111 10.09 1.67 -13.89
C ASP A 111 9.87 0.32 -13.20
N SER A 112 8.95 0.29 -12.20
CA SER A 112 8.61 -0.91 -11.44
C SER A 112 9.81 -1.54 -10.69
N ASP A 113 10.74 -0.72 -10.25
CA ASP A 113 12.00 -1.14 -9.64
C ASP A 113 11.84 -1.78 -8.25
N ILE A 114 10.76 -1.48 -7.54
CA ILE A 114 10.40 -2.15 -6.28
C ILE A 114 9.20 -3.08 -6.51
N THR A 115 9.32 -4.32 -6.05
CA THR A 115 8.25 -5.32 -6.14
C THR A 115 7.93 -5.92 -4.78
N LEU A 116 6.64 -6.20 -4.53
CA LEU A 116 6.14 -7.05 -3.45
C LEU A 116 5.51 -8.28 -4.09
N THR A 117 6.14 -9.44 -3.92
CA THR A 117 5.77 -10.70 -4.59
C THR A 117 5.27 -11.71 -3.58
N HIS A 118 4.12 -12.33 -3.84
CA HIS A 118 3.68 -13.53 -3.16
C HIS A 118 4.56 -14.71 -3.61
N VAL A 119 5.19 -15.40 -2.68
CA VAL A 119 5.92 -16.64 -2.92
C VAL A 119 5.08 -17.77 -2.34
N ALA A 120 4.57 -18.65 -3.23
CA ALA A 120 3.67 -19.73 -2.86
C ALA A 120 4.21 -20.53 -1.66
N ASP A 121 3.33 -20.80 -0.69
CA ASP A 121 3.61 -21.57 0.54
C ASP A 121 4.75 -21.04 1.42
N THR A 122 5.33 -19.87 1.07
CA THR A 122 6.51 -19.33 1.76
C THR A 122 6.25 -17.95 2.40
N GLY A 123 5.67 -16.99 1.65
CA GLY A 123 5.40 -15.66 2.18
C GLY A 123 5.52 -14.52 1.17
N LEU A 124 6.03 -13.39 1.63
CA LEU A 124 6.18 -12.17 0.83
C LEU A 124 7.65 -11.82 0.62
N ASN A 125 8.01 -11.54 -0.62
CA ASN A 125 9.33 -11.07 -1.00
C ASN A 125 9.26 -9.61 -1.47
N ILE A 126 10.01 -8.73 -0.81
CA ILE A 126 10.23 -7.34 -1.23
C ILE A 126 11.56 -7.28 -1.94
N LYS A 127 11.56 -6.90 -3.21
CA LYS A 127 12.76 -6.90 -4.05
C LYS A 127 12.90 -5.59 -4.81
N ASN A 128 14.12 -5.03 -4.82
CA ASN A 128 14.53 -4.06 -5.81
C ASN A 128 15.07 -4.82 -7.02
N ILE A 129 14.49 -4.65 -8.18
CA ILE A 129 14.90 -5.36 -9.42
C ILE A 129 15.96 -4.61 -10.22
N ASN A 130 16.33 -3.40 -9.80
CA ASN A 130 17.40 -2.65 -10.45
C ASN A 130 18.75 -3.36 -10.22
N THR A 131 19.48 -3.64 -11.29
CA THR A 131 20.73 -4.41 -11.28
C THR A 131 21.99 -3.55 -11.14
N GLY A 132 21.85 -2.22 -11.04
CA GLY A 132 22.99 -1.31 -10.82
C GLY A 132 23.59 -1.45 -9.42
N ASP A 133 24.79 -0.92 -9.23
CA ASP A 133 25.46 -0.90 -7.93
C ASP A 133 24.69 -0.03 -6.90
N ASN A 134 24.83 -0.37 -5.62
CA ASN A 134 24.24 0.37 -4.49
C ASN A 134 22.71 0.59 -4.61
N LYS A 135 21.98 -0.47 -4.94
CA LYS A 135 20.51 -0.51 -5.03
C LYS A 135 19.91 -1.43 -3.96
N PRO A 136 20.07 -1.14 -2.66
CA PRO A 136 19.51 -1.97 -1.61
C PRO A 136 17.97 -1.89 -1.59
N VAL A 137 17.33 -2.89 -0.99
CA VAL A 137 15.96 -2.77 -0.51
C VAL A 137 16.02 -2.10 0.85
N ILE A 138 15.24 -1.02 1.03
CA ILE A 138 15.12 -0.31 2.29
C ILE A 138 13.66 -0.39 2.75
N LEU A 139 13.43 -0.95 3.94
CA LEU A 139 12.16 -0.88 4.63
C LEU A 139 12.26 0.17 5.75
N THR A 140 11.60 1.29 5.57
CA THR A 140 11.55 2.35 6.58
C THR A 140 10.25 2.24 7.36
N LEU A 141 10.38 2.08 8.69
CA LEU A 141 9.28 2.21 9.63
C LEU A 141 9.37 3.60 10.27
N GLN A 142 8.41 4.46 9.97
CA GLN A 142 8.40 5.85 10.41
C GLN A 142 7.07 6.15 11.12
N THR A 143 7.14 6.69 12.35
CA THR A 143 5.96 7.26 12.99
C THR A 143 5.55 8.57 12.32
N GLY A 144 4.25 8.86 12.35
CA GLY A 144 3.72 10.17 11.92
C GLY A 144 3.72 11.22 13.04
N GLU A 145 4.26 10.89 14.20
CA GLU A 145 4.33 11.78 15.35
C GLU A 145 5.30 12.93 15.11
N THR A 146 4.93 14.13 15.56
CA THR A 146 5.71 15.36 15.34
C THR A 146 6.45 15.83 16.58
N ASP A 147 6.25 15.18 17.73
CA ASP A 147 6.88 15.48 19.01
C ASP A 147 7.28 14.19 19.71
N LEU A 148 8.35 13.56 19.20
CA LEU A 148 8.83 12.29 19.70
C LEU A 148 9.61 12.49 21.01
N ALA A 149 9.05 11.98 22.10
CA ALA A 149 9.60 12.09 23.45
C ALA A 149 10.40 10.84 23.87
N ALA A 150 11.07 10.95 24.99
CA ALA A 150 11.82 9.83 25.58
C ALA A 150 10.90 8.62 25.85
N ASN A 151 11.39 7.43 25.54
CA ASN A 151 10.73 6.12 25.66
C ASN A 151 9.57 5.86 24.66
N GLU A 152 9.38 6.70 23.68
CA GLU A 152 8.41 6.47 22.62
C GLU A 152 8.99 5.57 21.52
N VAL A 153 8.14 4.69 20.98
CA VAL A 153 8.50 3.71 19.94
C VAL A 153 8.43 4.34 18.57
N ILE A 154 9.54 4.39 17.87
CA ILE A 154 9.63 4.91 16.50
C ILE A 154 9.06 3.91 15.50
N GLY A 155 9.41 2.63 15.68
CA GLY A 155 8.95 1.54 14.85
C GLY A 155 9.24 0.19 15.48
N LYS A 156 8.43 -0.82 15.12
CA LYS A 156 8.50 -2.17 15.69
C LYS A 156 8.19 -3.23 14.66
N ILE A 157 8.98 -4.29 14.64
CA ILE A 157 8.66 -5.55 13.96
C ILE A 157 8.31 -6.56 15.03
N ALA A 158 7.08 -7.05 15.04
CA ALA A 158 6.57 -7.97 16.04
C ALA A 158 6.40 -9.38 15.45
N PHE A 159 6.74 -10.40 16.24
CA PHE A 159 6.52 -11.81 15.94
C PHE A 159 5.50 -12.34 16.94
N GLN A 160 4.38 -12.81 16.43
CA GLN A 160 3.27 -13.29 17.24
C GLN A 160 2.93 -14.72 16.82
N SER A 161 2.75 -15.59 17.80
CA SER A 161 2.27 -16.95 17.54
C SER A 161 0.80 -16.92 17.10
N PRO A 162 0.34 -17.92 16.34
CA PRO A 162 -1.09 -18.07 16.07
C PRO A 162 -1.85 -18.33 17.38
N ASP A 163 -3.17 -18.13 17.34
CA ASP A 163 -4.05 -18.46 18.46
C ASP A 163 -4.06 -19.99 18.69
N GLU A 164 -3.46 -20.42 19.78
CA GLU A 164 -3.30 -21.82 20.19
C GLU A 164 -4.40 -22.20 21.22
N GLY A 165 -5.63 -22.22 20.77
CA GLY A 165 -6.73 -22.69 21.59
C GLY A 165 -7.13 -21.76 22.74
N THR A 166 -7.05 -22.17 24.00
CA THR A 166 -7.58 -21.42 25.14
C THR A 166 -6.55 -20.64 25.93
N GLY A 167 -5.29 -20.59 25.48
CA GLY A 167 -4.22 -19.90 26.19
C GLY A 167 -4.25 -18.38 25.97
N THR A 168 -4.12 -17.60 27.05
CA THR A 168 -3.98 -16.15 26.96
C THR A 168 -2.58 -15.71 26.54
N ASP A 169 -1.57 -16.52 26.81
CA ASP A 169 -0.16 -16.21 26.57
C ASP A 169 0.23 -16.38 25.11
N ALA A 170 -0.33 -17.38 24.42
CA ALA A 170 -0.03 -17.67 23.02
C ALA A 170 -0.44 -16.54 22.05
N ILE A 171 -1.45 -15.74 22.40
CA ILE A 171 -1.92 -14.60 21.59
C ILE A 171 -1.09 -13.32 21.79
N LEU A 172 -0.13 -13.34 22.72
CA LEU A 172 0.75 -12.20 22.96
C LEU A 172 1.89 -12.16 21.93
N VAL A 173 2.44 -10.97 21.71
CA VAL A 173 3.65 -10.82 20.91
C VAL A 173 4.81 -11.52 21.64
N SER A 174 5.32 -12.60 21.06
CA SER A 174 6.34 -13.47 21.67
C SER A 174 7.75 -12.92 21.52
N ALA A 175 8.03 -12.18 20.43
CA ALA A 175 9.31 -11.54 20.17
C ALA A 175 9.14 -10.27 19.35
N ALA A 176 10.09 -9.36 19.43
CA ALA A 176 10.10 -8.16 18.60
C ALA A 176 11.50 -7.56 18.47
N ILE A 177 11.67 -6.75 17.42
CA ILE A 177 12.75 -5.78 17.28
C ILE A 177 12.10 -4.41 17.21
N GLN A 178 12.53 -3.46 18.06
CA GLN A 178 11.98 -2.11 18.06
C GLN A 178 13.05 -1.03 18.25
N ALA A 179 12.78 0.15 17.69
CA ALA A 179 13.55 1.36 17.94
C ALA A 179 12.79 2.27 18.92
N ILE A 180 13.49 2.73 19.97
CA ILE A 180 12.93 3.60 21.02
C ILE A 180 13.78 4.85 21.15
N ALA A 181 13.13 6.01 21.25
CA ALA A 181 13.77 7.27 21.55
C ALA A 181 14.37 7.26 22.98
N GLU A 182 15.66 7.57 23.12
CA GLU A 182 16.34 7.68 24.42
C GLU A 182 16.10 9.03 25.11
N GLY A 183 15.65 10.02 24.35
CA GLY A 183 15.33 11.36 24.81
C GLY A 183 14.38 12.04 23.83
N ASN A 184 13.97 13.25 24.15
CA ASN A 184 13.17 14.04 23.21
C ASN A 184 13.97 14.32 21.92
N HIS A 185 13.40 13.98 20.78
CA HIS A 185 14.01 14.26 19.51
C HIS A 185 13.91 15.76 19.19
N SER A 186 14.91 16.29 18.50
CA SER A 186 15.00 17.68 18.15
C SER A 186 15.85 17.86 16.88
N SER A 187 16.04 19.08 16.42
CA SER A 187 16.95 19.39 15.31
C SER A 187 18.43 19.00 15.54
N SER A 188 18.81 18.72 16.78
CA SER A 188 20.18 18.37 17.18
C SER A 188 20.30 17.01 17.88
N SER A 189 19.21 16.28 18.09
CA SER A 189 19.20 14.99 18.77
C SER A 189 18.18 14.05 18.17
N ASN A 190 18.62 12.86 17.79
CA ASN A 190 17.80 11.71 17.40
C ASN A 190 18.30 10.45 18.12
N ALA A 191 18.74 10.59 19.37
CA ALA A 191 19.28 9.48 20.14
C ALA A 191 18.25 8.37 20.30
N THR A 192 18.58 7.19 19.79
CA THR A 192 17.67 6.05 19.66
C THR A 192 18.38 4.77 20.06
N SER A 193 17.72 3.94 20.85
CA SER A 193 18.16 2.56 21.13
C SER A 193 17.43 1.56 20.24
N LEU A 194 18.15 0.50 19.87
CA LEU A 194 17.59 -0.68 19.22
C LEU A 194 17.44 -1.78 20.25
N GLN A 195 16.25 -2.34 20.39
CA GLN A 195 15.91 -3.35 21.38
C GLN A 195 15.49 -4.66 20.73
N PHE A 196 16.01 -5.78 21.26
CA PHE A 196 15.56 -7.12 20.94
C PHE A 196 14.77 -7.66 22.13
N MET A 197 13.56 -8.09 21.86
CA MET A 197 12.56 -8.45 22.86
C MET A 197 12.16 -9.91 22.71
N THR A 198 12.02 -10.60 23.83
CA THR A 198 11.43 -11.95 23.90
C THR A 198 10.57 -12.08 25.16
N GLY A 199 9.58 -12.98 25.10
CA GLY A 199 8.74 -13.38 26.22
C GLY A 199 8.82 -14.89 26.44
N ALA A 200 8.49 -15.37 27.64
CA ALA A 200 8.35 -16.79 27.96
C ALA A 200 6.86 -17.18 28.04
N SER A 201 6.09 -16.49 28.87
CA SER A 201 4.64 -16.61 29.02
C SER A 201 3.97 -15.23 29.20
N GLU A 202 4.69 -14.16 28.95
CA GLU A 202 4.24 -12.78 28.97
C GLU A 202 4.48 -12.13 27.60
N ALA A 203 3.93 -10.94 27.37
CA ALA A 203 4.28 -10.13 26.23
C ALA A 203 5.80 -9.88 26.21
N ALA A 204 6.40 -9.92 25.01
CA ALA A 204 7.83 -9.74 24.81
C ALA A 204 8.34 -8.45 25.46
N THR A 205 9.38 -8.59 26.29
CA THR A 205 10.09 -7.50 26.95
C THR A 205 11.52 -7.40 26.45
N SER A 206 12.16 -6.24 26.59
CA SER A 206 13.54 -6.03 26.15
C SER A 206 14.49 -6.94 26.90
N LYS A 207 15.28 -7.73 26.17
CA LYS A 207 16.35 -8.60 26.71
C LYS A 207 17.74 -8.17 26.25
N MET A 208 17.83 -7.41 25.15
CA MET A 208 19.08 -6.86 24.66
C MET A 208 18.83 -5.45 24.12
N VAL A 209 19.68 -4.50 24.47
CA VAL A 209 19.60 -3.09 24.11
C VAL A 209 20.94 -2.64 23.56
N LEU A 210 20.93 -2.09 22.34
CA LEU A 210 22.04 -1.31 21.80
C LEU A 210 21.66 0.17 21.88
N SER A 211 22.36 0.92 22.74
CA SER A 211 22.11 2.36 22.91
C SER A 211 22.68 3.20 21.77
N SER A 212 22.25 4.44 21.67
CA SER A 212 22.81 5.44 20.72
C SER A 212 24.30 5.70 20.95
N GLY A 213 24.79 5.50 22.16
CA GLY A 213 26.21 5.58 22.51
C GLY A 213 27.03 4.33 22.17
N GLY A 214 26.41 3.31 21.54
CA GLY A 214 27.08 2.07 21.14
C GLY A 214 27.26 1.05 22.28
N ASN A 215 26.65 1.27 23.45
CA ASN A 215 26.72 0.31 24.56
C ASN A 215 25.71 -0.81 24.35
N LEU A 216 26.17 -2.07 24.48
CA LEU A 216 25.33 -3.25 24.43
C LEU A 216 25.04 -3.74 25.86
N THR A 217 23.76 -3.79 26.24
CA THR A 217 23.27 -4.35 27.50
C THR A 217 22.47 -5.62 27.22
N ILE A 218 22.75 -6.69 27.98
CA ILE A 218 22.04 -7.98 27.90
C ILE A 218 21.47 -8.29 29.27
N ALA A 219 20.16 -8.53 29.36
CA ALA A 219 19.46 -8.79 30.61
C ALA A 219 19.73 -10.22 31.21
N GLY A 220 20.35 -11.09 30.43
CA GLY A 220 20.67 -12.46 30.80
C GLY A 220 22.15 -12.77 30.63
N THR A 221 22.45 -14.03 30.38
CA THR A 221 23.81 -14.51 30.16
C THR A 221 24.20 -14.36 28.69
N LEU A 222 25.41 -13.88 28.42
CA LEU A 222 26.00 -13.93 27.07
C LEU A 222 26.80 -15.23 26.93
N GLY A 223 26.31 -16.16 26.14
CA GLY A 223 27.04 -17.36 25.73
C GLY A 223 27.86 -17.08 24.46
N VAL A 224 29.17 -17.26 24.51
CA VAL A 224 30.07 -17.14 23.38
C VAL A 224 30.77 -18.46 23.13
N THR A 225 30.53 -19.09 21.99
CA THR A 225 31.19 -20.36 21.63
C THR A 225 32.59 -20.17 21.02
N GLY A 226 32.93 -18.94 20.67
CA GLY A 226 34.22 -18.57 20.10
C GLY A 226 35.06 -17.74 21.06
N VAL A 227 36.14 -17.15 20.56
CA VAL A 227 37.03 -16.28 21.35
C VAL A 227 36.38 -14.90 21.48
N VAL A 228 36.41 -14.36 22.72
CA VAL A 228 36.10 -12.94 22.97
C VAL A 228 37.41 -12.15 22.92
N THR A 229 37.50 -11.21 21.99
CA THR A 229 38.65 -10.28 21.93
C THR A 229 38.23 -8.93 22.48
N ALA A 230 38.82 -8.49 23.55
CA ALA A 230 38.63 -7.20 24.16
C ALA A 230 39.90 -6.35 24.03
N ASN A 231 39.92 -5.40 23.07
CA ASN A 231 41.12 -4.61 22.75
C ASN A 231 41.52 -3.63 23.86
N ALA A 232 40.55 -3.20 24.67
CA ALA A 232 40.78 -2.25 25.78
C ALA A 232 40.77 -2.89 27.17
N GLY A 233 40.78 -4.23 27.24
CA GLY A 233 40.67 -4.99 28.48
C GLY A 233 39.23 -5.34 28.86
N VAL A 234 39.10 -6.20 29.86
CA VAL A 234 37.81 -6.65 30.41
C VAL A 234 37.76 -6.22 31.87
N VAL A 235 36.72 -5.44 32.20
CA VAL A 235 36.43 -5.08 33.61
C VAL A 235 35.31 -6.00 34.07
N VAL A 236 35.56 -6.76 35.14
CA VAL A 236 34.60 -7.71 35.73
C VAL A 236 34.64 -7.62 37.23
N ASP A 237 33.49 -7.67 37.86
CA ASP A 237 33.40 -7.68 39.33
C ASP A 237 33.81 -9.04 39.92
N ASN A 238 33.58 -10.11 39.17
CA ASN A 238 33.94 -11.46 39.57
C ASN A 238 34.22 -12.31 38.32
N ILE A 239 35.42 -12.86 38.20
CA ILE A 239 35.80 -13.83 37.16
C ILE A 239 35.88 -15.21 37.77
N THR A 240 35.04 -16.14 37.30
CA THR A 240 35.25 -17.56 37.47
C THR A 240 35.78 -18.12 36.16
N ILE A 241 37.04 -18.56 36.16
CA ILE A 241 37.62 -19.25 34.98
C ILE A 241 37.55 -20.74 35.32
N ASP A 242 36.54 -21.42 34.79
CA ASP A 242 36.39 -22.86 34.86
C ASP A 242 37.00 -23.46 33.59
N GLY A 243 38.28 -23.67 33.65
CA GLY A 243 39.06 -24.23 32.51
C GLY A 243 39.57 -25.60 32.89
N THR A 244 38.96 -26.62 32.26
CA THR A 244 39.71 -27.86 32.04
C THR A 244 40.65 -27.64 30.85
N THR A 245 41.94 -27.49 31.14
CA THR A 245 43.01 -27.59 30.14
C THR A 245 43.03 -28.98 29.54
#